data_798a48557997eb3c2f710e9838d320d0
#
_entry.id   798a48557997eb3c2f710e9838d320d0
#
_cell.length_a   1.000
_cell.length_b   1.000
_cell.length_c   1.000
_cell.angle_alpha   90.00
_cell.angle_beta   90.00
_cell.angle_gamma   90.00
#
_symmetry.space_group_name_H-M   'P 1'
#
loop_
_entity.id
_entity.type
_entity.pdbx_description
1 polymer ?
#
loop_
_entity_poly.entity_id
_entity_poly.type
_entity_poly.pdbx_seq_one_letter_code
_entity_poly.pdbx_strand_id
1 'polypeptide(L)'
;AFSFTIIPKLASIDEYYVSSSNWTANQRGNSSEYYLLSYSDYRLANHRLAADVMLGDSPSLALADSYNITPQFVVNVEAALHKNQQWRHFSREKRDAVLSGKYPSSLYAQDDKKNYELAVGGQYTTDLFSVLGIEYYYQSEGYSKAAWREQTDFIKLLSNKTGLSSLDKIFDDYKYLMGSEISNTGNKGMLQGRHYINSWLSLQNTDHSTFQPYLVMNLVDGSALIGTHYIKPVKGLGERVEIYSGFYSALGHRDSEFALFGETLGIYVGFKYYL
;
A
#
# COMPACT_ATOMS: atom_id res chain seq x y z
N ALA A 1 2.64 -23.08 15.42
CA ALA A 1 1.49 -22.49 16.13
C ALA A 1 0.32 -22.35 15.16
N PHE A 2 -0.89 -22.41 15.72
CA PHE A 2 -2.13 -22.14 14.99
C PHE A 2 -2.82 -20.96 15.65
N SER A 3 -3.40 -20.07 14.87
CA SER A 3 -4.33 -19.05 15.34
C SER A 3 -5.57 -19.00 14.46
N PHE A 4 -6.67 -18.60 15.05
CA PHE A 4 -7.93 -18.37 14.36
C PHE A 4 -8.48 -17.02 14.77
N THR A 5 -8.72 -16.18 13.78
CA THR A 5 -9.25 -14.83 14.00
C THR A 5 -10.54 -14.66 13.20
N ILE A 6 -11.57 -14.14 13.86
CA ILE A 6 -12.81 -13.73 13.21
C ILE A 6 -12.82 -12.22 13.13
N ILE A 7 -12.97 -11.68 11.94
CA ILE A 7 -13.20 -10.26 11.71
C ILE A 7 -14.65 -10.14 11.25
N PRO A 8 -15.57 -9.79 12.18
CA PRO A 8 -16.99 -9.74 11.84
C PRO A 8 -17.27 -8.58 10.88
N LYS A 9 -18.30 -8.76 10.08
CA LYS A 9 -18.88 -7.66 9.30
C LYS A 9 -19.37 -6.60 10.27
N LEU A 10 -18.79 -5.42 10.19
CA LEU A 10 -19.24 -4.30 11.00
C LEU A 10 -20.48 -3.70 10.36
N ALA A 11 -21.56 -3.62 11.13
CA ALA A 11 -22.83 -3.06 10.70
C ALA A 11 -22.75 -1.52 10.55
N SER A 12 -23.85 -0.90 10.19
CA SER A 12 -24.04 0.51 9.82
C SER A 12 -23.39 1.59 10.72
N ILE A 13 -22.93 1.25 11.91
CA ILE A 13 -22.17 2.16 12.78
C ILE A 13 -20.86 2.59 12.13
N ASP A 14 -20.23 1.72 11.37
CA ASP A 14 -18.99 2.05 10.69
C ASP A 14 -19.20 2.96 9.48
N GLU A 15 -20.32 2.86 8.81
CA GLU A 15 -20.69 3.80 7.76
C GLU A 15 -20.85 5.22 8.31
N TYR A 16 -21.35 5.38 9.54
CA TYR A 16 -21.45 6.68 10.20
C TYR A 16 -20.09 7.26 10.57
N TYR A 17 -19.18 6.46 11.11
CA TYR A 17 -17.80 6.90 11.38
C TYR A 17 -17.01 7.15 10.11
N VAL A 18 -17.28 6.40 9.08
CA VAL A 18 -16.73 6.53 7.73
C VAL A 18 -17.07 7.89 7.12
N SER A 19 -18.28 8.37 7.31
CA SER A 19 -18.72 9.67 6.79
C SER A 19 -18.11 10.87 7.55
N SER A 20 -17.67 10.67 8.78
CA SER A 20 -17.09 11.73 9.63
C SER A 20 -15.57 11.87 9.51
N SER A 21 -14.88 10.89 8.92
CA SER A 21 -13.44 10.88 8.78
C SER A 21 -13.07 10.19 7.47
N ASN A 22 -12.60 10.95 6.49
CA ASN A 22 -12.19 10.44 5.17
C ASN A 22 -11.21 9.27 5.24
N TRP A 23 -10.28 9.32 6.19
CA TRP A 23 -9.31 8.29 6.40
C TRP A 23 -9.94 6.99 6.94
N THR A 24 -10.80 7.10 7.92
CA THR A 24 -11.50 5.97 8.52
C THR A 24 -12.48 5.33 7.53
N ALA A 25 -13.12 6.14 6.71
CA ALA A 25 -14.01 5.71 5.63
C ALA A 25 -13.31 4.74 4.69
N ASN A 26 -12.14 5.11 4.21
CA ASN A 26 -11.41 4.33 3.23
C ASN A 26 -10.84 3.02 3.79
N GLN A 27 -10.58 2.95 5.09
CA GLN A 27 -10.07 1.74 5.72
C GLN A 27 -11.16 0.77 6.18
N ARG A 28 -12.34 1.29 6.52
CA ARG A 28 -13.44 0.50 7.08
C ARG A 28 -14.59 0.28 6.12
N GLY A 29 -14.55 0.85 4.93
CA GLY A 29 -15.56 0.65 3.90
C GLY A 29 -15.66 -0.79 3.40
N ASN A 30 -14.93 -1.70 4.02
CA ASN A 30 -15.04 -3.11 3.78
C ASN A 30 -15.97 -3.72 4.82
N SER A 31 -17.25 -3.74 4.49
CA SER A 31 -18.29 -4.37 5.30
C SER A 31 -18.28 -5.90 5.23
N SER A 32 -17.17 -6.50 4.80
CA SER A 32 -17.05 -7.94 4.60
C SER A 32 -16.64 -8.66 5.88
N GLU A 33 -17.18 -9.83 6.10
CA GLU A 33 -16.81 -10.72 7.18
C GLU A 33 -15.65 -11.61 6.74
N TYR A 34 -14.61 -11.74 7.60
CA TYR A 34 -13.44 -12.54 7.31
C TYR A 34 -13.18 -13.55 8.42
N TYR A 35 -12.76 -14.73 8.00
CA TYR A 35 -12.22 -15.79 8.86
C TYR A 35 -10.77 -16.01 8.47
N LEU A 36 -9.85 -15.75 9.39
CA LEU A 36 -8.42 -15.94 9.17
C LEU A 36 -7.93 -17.14 9.96
N LEU A 37 -7.35 -18.12 9.25
CA LEU A 37 -6.64 -19.24 9.83
C LEU A 37 -5.16 -19.09 9.52
N SER A 38 -4.33 -18.97 10.54
CA SER A 38 -2.89 -18.84 10.42
C SER A 38 -2.17 -20.05 11.01
N TYR A 39 -1.14 -20.49 10.33
CA TYR A 39 -0.21 -21.51 10.77
C TYR A 39 1.22 -20.98 10.69
N SER A 40 2.02 -21.24 11.72
CA SER A 40 3.46 -20.95 11.69
C SER A 40 4.26 -22.12 12.27
N ASP A 41 5.36 -22.48 11.61
CA ASP A 41 6.27 -23.54 12.02
C ASP A 41 7.71 -23.02 12.10
N TYR A 42 8.35 -23.29 13.24
CA TYR A 42 9.74 -22.93 13.56
C TYR A 42 10.61 -24.16 13.83
N ARG A 43 10.12 -25.36 13.54
CA ARG A 43 10.80 -26.62 13.85
C ARG A 43 11.81 -27.02 12.79
N LEU A 44 11.67 -26.50 11.57
CA LEU A 44 12.67 -26.70 10.53
C LEU A 44 13.89 -25.84 10.82
N ALA A 45 15.05 -26.46 10.84
CA ALA A 45 16.29 -25.73 11.09
C ALA A 45 16.46 -24.58 10.11
N ASN A 46 16.70 -23.37 10.64
CA ASN A 46 16.91 -22.12 9.90
C ASN A 46 15.69 -21.61 9.10
N HIS A 47 14.54 -22.29 9.11
CA HIS A 47 13.32 -21.86 8.43
C HIS A 47 12.25 -21.38 9.41
N ARG A 48 11.49 -20.40 8.98
CA ARG A 48 10.26 -19.92 9.62
C ARG A 48 9.16 -19.91 8.58
N LEU A 49 8.40 -20.99 8.53
CA LEU A 49 7.28 -21.14 7.60
C LEU A 49 6.02 -20.54 8.20
N ALA A 50 5.27 -19.80 7.39
CA ALA A 50 3.93 -19.35 7.72
C ALA A 50 2.97 -19.58 6.56
N ALA A 51 1.72 -19.87 6.90
CA ALA A 51 0.63 -20.02 5.93
C ALA A 51 -0.63 -19.38 6.52
N ASP A 52 -1.26 -18.52 5.76
CA ASP A 52 -2.48 -17.83 6.13
C ASP A 52 -3.59 -18.10 5.10
N VAL A 53 -4.75 -18.48 5.58
CA VAL A 53 -5.96 -18.65 4.77
C VAL A 53 -7.00 -17.67 5.27
N MET A 54 -7.42 -16.79 4.41
CA MET A 54 -8.50 -15.86 4.67
C MET A 54 -9.73 -16.27 3.86
N LEU A 55 -10.85 -16.46 4.54
CA LEU A 55 -12.15 -16.78 3.95
C LEU A 55 -13.10 -15.60 4.14
N GLY A 56 -13.93 -15.33 3.16
CA GLY A 56 -14.87 -14.21 3.13
C GLY A 56 -15.23 -13.83 1.70
N ASP A 57 -15.63 -12.60 1.49
CA ASP A 57 -16.02 -12.11 0.15
C ASP A 57 -14.84 -12.09 -0.83
N SER A 58 -13.62 -11.91 -0.32
CA SER A 58 -12.38 -11.99 -1.11
C SER A 58 -11.42 -13.00 -0.50
N PRO A 59 -11.64 -14.31 -0.73
CA PRO A 59 -10.78 -15.35 -0.20
C PRO A 59 -9.33 -15.19 -0.68
N SER A 60 -8.39 -15.43 0.24
CA SER A 60 -6.97 -15.39 -0.09
C SER A 60 -6.20 -16.50 0.63
N LEU A 61 -5.06 -16.86 0.03
CA LEU A 61 -4.07 -17.77 0.59
C LEU A 61 -2.72 -17.08 0.52
N ALA A 62 -2.02 -17.00 1.64
CA ALA A 62 -0.65 -16.50 1.70
C ALA A 62 0.28 -17.56 2.28
N LEU A 63 1.50 -17.61 1.75
CA LEU A 63 2.59 -18.45 2.20
C LEU A 63 3.83 -17.59 2.37
N ALA A 64 4.57 -17.80 3.45
CA ALA A 64 5.82 -17.12 3.72
C ALA A 64 6.87 -18.09 4.25
N ASP A 65 8.11 -17.87 3.86
CA ASP A 65 9.29 -18.50 4.44
C ASP A 65 10.38 -17.46 4.71
N SER A 66 10.94 -17.52 5.91
CA SER A 66 12.14 -16.76 6.28
C SER A 66 13.26 -17.76 6.54
N TYR A 67 14.31 -17.71 5.74
CA TYR A 67 15.46 -18.61 5.83
C TYR A 67 16.70 -17.89 6.35
N ASN A 68 17.23 -18.34 7.49
CA ASN A 68 18.46 -17.81 8.05
C ASN A 68 19.66 -18.46 7.36
N ILE A 69 20.31 -17.76 6.42
CA ILE A 69 21.53 -18.21 5.75
C ILE A 69 22.70 -18.19 6.75
N THR A 70 22.79 -17.12 7.53
CA THR A 70 23.70 -16.98 8.67
C THR A 70 22.95 -16.34 9.85
N PRO A 71 23.52 -16.28 11.05
CA PRO A 71 22.89 -15.55 12.16
C PRO A 71 22.61 -14.08 11.85
N GLN A 72 23.37 -13.48 10.93
CA GLN A 72 23.22 -12.07 10.53
C GLN A 72 22.39 -11.86 9.27
N PHE A 73 22.27 -12.88 8.41
CA PHE A 73 21.63 -12.72 7.10
C PHE A 73 20.42 -13.65 6.93
N VAL A 74 19.26 -13.02 6.69
CA VAL A 74 17.96 -13.68 6.48
C VAL A 74 17.45 -13.34 5.09
N VAL A 75 16.92 -14.35 4.39
CA VAL A 75 16.16 -14.19 3.14
C VAL A 75 14.70 -14.48 3.43
N ASN A 76 13.81 -13.64 2.91
CA ASN A 76 12.36 -13.78 3.03
C ASN A 76 11.75 -13.96 1.65
N VAL A 77 10.78 -14.89 1.56
CA VAL A 77 9.96 -15.09 0.37
C VAL A 77 8.52 -15.18 0.82
N GLU A 78 7.66 -14.36 0.24
CA GLU A 78 6.23 -14.35 0.54
C GLU A 78 5.46 -14.39 -0.78
N ALA A 79 4.38 -15.16 -0.82
CA ALA A 79 3.48 -15.25 -1.95
C ALA A 79 2.02 -15.25 -1.48
N ALA A 80 1.16 -14.53 -2.17
CA ALA A 80 -0.27 -14.52 -1.89
C ALA A 80 -1.09 -14.70 -3.17
N LEU A 81 -2.25 -15.35 -3.02
CA LEU A 81 -3.26 -15.55 -4.05
C LEU A 81 -4.58 -14.97 -3.56
N HIS A 82 -5.19 -14.13 -4.36
CA HIS A 82 -6.49 -13.52 -4.10
C HIS A 82 -7.48 -13.97 -5.17
N LYS A 83 -8.71 -14.28 -4.76
CA LYS A 83 -9.75 -14.71 -5.70
C LYS A 83 -10.23 -13.58 -6.58
N ASN A 84 -10.38 -12.37 -6.03
CA ASN A 84 -10.96 -11.20 -6.69
C ASN A 84 -9.97 -10.04 -6.70
N GLN A 85 -10.18 -9.07 -7.59
CA GLN A 85 -9.45 -7.81 -7.54
C GLN A 85 -9.74 -7.07 -6.23
N GLN A 86 -8.71 -6.44 -5.65
CA GLN A 86 -8.82 -5.71 -4.39
C GLN A 86 -9.31 -4.28 -4.58
N TRP A 87 -9.13 -3.70 -5.78
CA TRP A 87 -9.61 -2.37 -6.14
C TRP A 87 -10.09 -2.31 -7.58
N ARG A 88 -10.74 -1.20 -7.94
CA ARG A 88 -11.27 -0.97 -9.27
C ARG A 88 -10.19 -0.46 -10.21
N HIS A 89 -10.18 -0.95 -11.45
CA HIS A 89 -9.21 -0.58 -12.47
C HIS A 89 -9.84 0.29 -13.55
N PHE A 90 -9.00 1.15 -14.16
CA PHE A 90 -9.40 1.96 -15.31
C PHE A 90 -9.82 1.05 -16.48
N SER A 91 -11.03 1.28 -17.00
CA SER A 91 -11.63 0.47 -18.05
C SER A 91 -11.54 1.15 -19.40
N ARG A 92 -10.88 0.47 -20.36
CA ARG A 92 -10.79 0.93 -21.76
C ARG A 92 -12.14 1.06 -22.41
N GLU A 93 -13.03 0.11 -22.18
CA GLU A 93 -14.39 0.11 -22.73
C GLU A 93 -15.16 1.37 -22.29
N LYS A 94 -15.09 1.70 -21.02
CA LYS A 94 -15.74 2.89 -20.48
C LYS A 94 -15.12 4.19 -20.97
N ARG A 95 -13.79 4.23 -21.14
CA ARG A 95 -13.08 5.34 -21.80
C ARG A 95 -13.59 5.55 -23.21
N ASP A 96 -13.65 4.48 -24.01
CA ASP A 96 -14.08 4.55 -25.41
C ASP A 96 -15.57 4.93 -25.51
N ALA A 97 -16.38 4.55 -24.51
CA ALA A 97 -17.76 5.03 -24.40
C ALA A 97 -17.80 6.56 -24.23
N VAL A 98 -16.98 7.15 -23.37
CA VAL A 98 -16.91 8.62 -23.20
C VAL A 98 -16.51 9.29 -24.50
N LEU A 99 -15.49 8.76 -25.19
CA LEU A 99 -15.05 9.30 -26.49
C LEU A 99 -16.11 9.17 -27.59
N SER A 100 -17.05 8.24 -27.44
CA SER A 100 -18.20 8.06 -28.33
C SER A 100 -19.45 8.85 -27.91
N GLY A 101 -19.33 9.75 -26.90
CA GLY A 101 -20.46 10.56 -26.41
C GLY A 101 -21.41 9.80 -25.47
N LYS A 102 -21.03 8.63 -24.96
CA LYS A 102 -21.73 7.91 -23.89
C LYS A 102 -21.04 8.21 -22.58
N TYR A 103 -21.81 8.53 -21.55
CA TYR A 103 -21.26 9.01 -20.28
C TYR A 103 -21.55 8.02 -19.14
N PRO A 104 -20.72 6.96 -18.96
CA PRO A 104 -20.87 6.02 -17.85
C PRO A 104 -20.66 6.70 -16.50
N SER A 105 -21.33 6.23 -15.46
CA SER A 105 -21.23 6.81 -14.10
C SER A 105 -19.84 6.65 -13.45
N SER A 106 -19.02 5.71 -13.93
CA SER A 106 -17.66 5.49 -13.47
C SER A 106 -16.79 4.99 -14.62
N LEU A 107 -15.53 5.43 -14.66
CA LEU A 107 -14.50 4.94 -15.60
C LEU A 107 -13.78 3.70 -15.10
N TYR A 108 -14.05 3.30 -13.86
CA TYR A 108 -13.40 2.16 -13.22
C TYR A 108 -14.34 0.97 -13.12
N ALA A 109 -13.76 -0.21 -13.19
CA ALA A 109 -14.45 -1.49 -13.02
C ALA A 109 -13.60 -2.41 -12.12
N GLN A 110 -14.27 -3.29 -11.42
CA GLN A 110 -13.64 -4.38 -10.67
C GLN A 110 -14.09 -5.69 -11.31
N ASP A 111 -13.12 -6.54 -11.61
CA ASP A 111 -13.34 -7.85 -12.22
C ASP A 111 -13.11 -8.96 -11.20
N ASP A 112 -13.81 -10.09 -11.37
CA ASP A 112 -13.61 -11.31 -10.57
C ASP A 112 -12.40 -12.10 -11.09
N LYS A 113 -11.23 -11.43 -11.17
CA LYS A 113 -9.97 -12.06 -11.62
C LYS A 113 -9.13 -12.47 -10.43
N LYS A 114 -8.52 -13.65 -10.56
CA LYS A 114 -7.51 -14.09 -9.60
C LYS A 114 -6.26 -13.23 -9.72
N ASN A 115 -5.75 -12.82 -8.59
CA ASN A 115 -4.54 -12.02 -8.48
C ASN A 115 -3.52 -12.74 -7.60
N TYR A 116 -2.26 -12.45 -7.83
CA TYR A 116 -1.18 -12.97 -7.01
C TYR A 116 -0.13 -11.90 -6.74
N GLU A 117 0.48 -12.06 -5.61
CA GLU A 117 1.54 -11.19 -5.10
C GLU A 117 2.76 -12.03 -4.76
N LEU A 118 3.93 -11.45 -4.89
CA LEU A 118 5.20 -12.05 -4.55
C LEU A 118 6.12 -10.99 -3.93
N ALA A 119 6.65 -11.26 -2.76
CA ALA A 119 7.73 -10.49 -2.17
C ALA A 119 8.95 -11.39 -1.99
N VAL A 120 10.12 -10.88 -2.39
CA VAL A 120 11.40 -11.54 -2.18
C VAL A 120 12.38 -10.52 -1.67
N GLY A 121 12.95 -10.76 -0.50
CA GLY A 121 13.85 -9.83 0.13
C GLY A 121 14.94 -10.49 0.95
N GLY A 122 15.82 -9.66 1.45
CA GLY A 122 16.84 -10.06 2.40
C GLY A 122 17.16 -8.94 3.37
N GLN A 123 17.57 -9.33 4.55
CA GLN A 123 18.05 -8.39 5.55
C GLN A 123 19.34 -8.87 6.18
N TYR A 124 20.20 -7.92 6.47
CA TYR A 124 21.46 -8.13 7.17
C TYR A 124 21.44 -7.38 8.49
N THR A 125 21.71 -8.09 9.58
CA THR A 125 21.81 -7.51 10.93
C THR A 125 23.28 -7.45 11.33
N THR A 126 23.75 -6.27 11.68
CA THR A 126 25.13 -6.06 12.18
C THR A 126 25.27 -6.52 13.63
N ASP A 127 26.50 -6.65 14.10
CA ASP A 127 26.78 -6.97 15.52
C ASP A 127 26.30 -5.88 16.49
N LEU A 128 26.05 -4.67 16.00
CA LEU A 128 25.45 -3.56 16.76
C LEU A 128 23.93 -3.48 16.63
N PHE A 129 23.29 -4.56 16.18
CA PHE A 129 21.83 -4.68 15.97
C PHE A 129 21.23 -3.68 14.97
N SER A 130 22.06 -3.05 14.14
CA SER A 130 21.57 -2.29 13.00
C SER A 130 21.16 -3.23 11.87
N VAL A 131 20.06 -2.93 11.19
CA VAL A 131 19.49 -3.78 10.15
C VAL A 131 19.44 -3.03 8.83
N LEU A 132 19.98 -3.64 7.79
CA LEU A 132 19.81 -3.21 6.40
C LEU A 132 18.92 -4.24 5.69
N GLY A 133 17.84 -3.79 5.05
CA GLY A 133 16.94 -4.64 4.29
C GLY A 133 16.66 -4.11 2.89
N ILE A 134 16.43 -5.04 1.97
CA ILE A 134 15.95 -4.78 0.62
C ILE A 134 14.94 -5.85 0.23
N GLU A 135 13.88 -5.44 -0.45
CA GLU A 135 12.81 -6.31 -0.90
C GLU A 135 12.33 -5.89 -2.28
N TYR A 136 12.12 -6.85 -3.14
CA TYR A 136 11.37 -6.69 -4.38
C TYR A 136 9.95 -7.21 -4.16
N TYR A 137 8.97 -6.38 -4.53
CA TYR A 137 7.56 -6.73 -4.45
C TYR A 137 6.92 -6.66 -5.85
N TYR A 138 6.15 -7.70 -6.15
CA TYR A 138 5.36 -7.82 -7.38
C TYR A 138 3.90 -8.08 -7.05
N GLN A 139 2.99 -7.40 -7.75
CA GLN A 139 1.56 -7.70 -7.74
C GLN A 139 0.99 -7.75 -9.16
N SER A 140 0.27 -8.83 -9.45
CA SER A 140 -0.30 -9.04 -10.78
C SER A 140 -1.44 -8.06 -11.09
N GLU A 141 -2.13 -7.58 -10.06
CA GLU A 141 -3.23 -6.63 -10.13
C GLU A 141 -2.76 -5.22 -10.52
N GLY A 142 -1.56 -4.83 -10.13
CA GLY A 142 -1.02 -3.50 -10.37
C GLY A 142 -0.95 -3.10 -11.85
N TYR A 143 -0.96 -1.81 -12.10
CA TYR A 143 -0.84 -1.27 -13.45
C TYR A 143 0.53 -1.56 -14.05
N SER A 144 0.55 -2.00 -15.31
CA SER A 144 1.75 -1.97 -16.13
C SER A 144 2.05 -0.53 -16.58
N LYS A 145 3.28 -0.28 -17.05
CA LYS A 145 3.67 1.04 -17.59
C LYS A 145 2.72 1.54 -18.68
N ALA A 146 2.27 0.64 -19.56
CA ALA A 146 1.34 1.00 -20.63
C ALA A 146 -0.05 1.37 -20.08
N ALA A 147 -0.57 0.58 -19.13
CA ALA A 147 -1.88 0.83 -18.52
C ALA A 147 -1.88 2.11 -17.65
N TRP A 148 -0.79 2.37 -16.92
CA TRP A 148 -0.61 3.61 -16.18
C TRP A 148 -0.60 4.84 -17.08
N ARG A 149 0.18 4.77 -18.18
CA ARG A 149 0.21 5.85 -19.17
C ARG A 149 -1.14 6.09 -19.81
N GLU A 150 -1.86 5.04 -20.17
CA GLU A 150 -3.18 5.15 -20.78
C GLU A 150 -4.15 5.93 -19.86
N GLN A 151 -4.14 5.62 -18.57
CA GLN A 151 -4.94 6.33 -17.56
C GLN A 151 -4.53 7.81 -17.45
N THR A 152 -3.24 8.09 -17.32
CA THR A 152 -2.74 9.47 -17.16
C THR A 152 -2.89 10.29 -18.43
N ASP A 153 -2.72 9.71 -19.61
CA ASP A 153 -2.94 10.38 -20.88
C ASP A 153 -4.42 10.71 -21.09
N PHE A 154 -5.32 9.87 -20.62
CA PHE A 154 -6.74 10.19 -20.65
C PHE A 154 -7.10 11.34 -19.69
N ILE A 155 -6.50 11.41 -18.51
CA ILE A 155 -6.64 12.58 -17.62
C ILE A 155 -6.15 13.87 -18.29
N LYS A 156 -5.03 13.82 -19.02
CA LYS A 156 -4.52 14.96 -19.80
C LYS A 156 -5.48 15.37 -20.90
N LEU A 157 -6.04 14.40 -21.62
CA LEU A 157 -7.04 14.66 -22.65
C LEU A 157 -8.27 15.36 -22.08
N LEU A 158 -8.80 14.89 -20.94
CA LEU A 158 -9.91 15.50 -20.24
C LEU A 158 -9.59 16.92 -19.69
N SER A 159 -8.32 17.25 -19.55
CA SER A 159 -7.88 18.58 -19.10
C SER A 159 -7.85 19.63 -20.22
N ASN A 160 -7.96 19.21 -21.48
CA ASN A 160 -8.03 20.11 -22.62
C ASN A 160 -9.41 20.78 -22.70
N LYS A 161 -9.43 22.10 -22.91
CA LYS A 161 -10.67 22.84 -23.12
C LYS A 161 -11.14 22.69 -24.55
N THR A 162 -12.40 22.31 -24.72
CA THR A 162 -13.03 22.10 -26.04
C THR A 162 -13.68 23.38 -26.59
N GLY A 163 -13.91 24.38 -25.73
CA GLY A 163 -14.67 25.59 -26.06
C GLY A 163 -16.19 25.41 -25.93
N LEU A 164 -16.66 24.21 -25.64
CA LEU A 164 -18.08 23.88 -25.37
C LEU A 164 -18.28 23.72 -23.87
N SER A 165 -18.91 24.68 -23.21
CA SER A 165 -19.03 24.74 -21.74
C SER A 165 -19.65 23.47 -21.13
N SER A 166 -20.63 22.88 -21.78
CA SER A 166 -21.28 21.63 -21.33
C SER A 166 -20.33 20.43 -21.38
N LEU A 167 -19.52 20.31 -22.44
CA LEU A 167 -18.57 19.24 -22.61
C LEU A 167 -17.37 19.42 -21.68
N ASP A 168 -16.88 20.67 -21.55
CA ASP A 168 -15.80 21.02 -20.62
C ASP A 168 -16.18 20.67 -19.17
N LYS A 169 -17.45 20.87 -18.78
CA LYS A 169 -17.94 20.46 -17.46
C LYS A 169 -17.92 18.95 -17.27
N ILE A 170 -18.41 18.18 -18.26
CA ILE A 170 -18.39 16.72 -18.22
C ILE A 170 -16.94 16.21 -18.09
N PHE A 171 -16.00 16.78 -18.82
CA PHE A 171 -14.59 16.44 -18.75
C PHE A 171 -13.98 16.75 -17.38
N ASP A 172 -14.30 17.91 -16.82
CA ASP A 172 -13.85 18.25 -15.46
C ASP A 172 -14.42 17.30 -14.41
N ASP A 173 -15.69 16.88 -14.53
CA ASP A 173 -16.30 15.89 -13.64
C ASP A 173 -15.60 14.52 -13.72
N TYR A 174 -15.31 14.02 -14.92
CA TYR A 174 -14.55 12.77 -15.08
C TYR A 174 -13.11 12.88 -14.56
N LYS A 175 -12.43 13.98 -14.82
CA LYS A 175 -11.09 14.22 -14.28
C LYS A 175 -11.09 14.19 -12.75
N TYR A 176 -12.08 14.83 -12.12
CA TYR A 176 -12.25 14.80 -10.67
C TYR A 176 -12.51 13.36 -10.16
N LEU A 177 -13.40 12.62 -10.81
CA LEU A 177 -13.68 11.23 -10.43
C LEU A 177 -12.45 10.33 -10.57
N MET A 178 -11.65 10.50 -11.63
CA MET A 178 -10.40 9.75 -11.81
C MET A 178 -9.36 10.09 -10.72
N GLY A 179 -9.17 11.36 -10.44
CA GLY A 179 -8.28 11.80 -9.36
C GLY A 179 -8.71 11.27 -7.99
N SER A 180 -10.02 11.29 -7.73
CA SER A 180 -10.59 10.74 -6.49
C SER A 180 -10.36 9.22 -6.38
N GLU A 181 -10.51 8.46 -7.46
CA GLU A 181 -10.29 7.01 -7.45
C GLU A 181 -8.82 6.66 -7.19
N ILE A 182 -7.88 7.34 -7.86
CA ILE A 182 -6.43 7.17 -7.65
C ILE A 182 -6.07 7.50 -6.20
N SER A 183 -6.53 8.63 -5.69
CA SER A 183 -6.28 9.06 -4.32
C SER A 183 -6.88 8.10 -3.30
N ASN A 184 -8.11 7.62 -3.52
CA ASN A 184 -8.75 6.65 -2.62
C ASN A 184 -7.99 5.33 -2.53
N THR A 185 -7.46 4.84 -3.65
CA THR A 185 -6.64 3.62 -3.69
C THR A 185 -5.34 3.83 -2.91
N GLY A 186 -4.65 4.95 -3.13
CA GLY A 186 -3.45 5.31 -2.37
C GLY A 186 -3.72 5.51 -0.87
N ASN A 187 -4.81 6.18 -0.49
CA ASN A 187 -5.19 6.39 0.90
C ASN A 187 -5.53 5.09 1.65
N LYS A 188 -5.91 4.03 0.93
CA LYS A 188 -6.04 2.68 1.49
C LYS A 188 -4.69 1.98 1.73
N GLY A 189 -3.58 2.64 1.41
CA GLY A 189 -2.23 2.08 1.49
C GLY A 189 -1.91 1.08 0.38
N MET A 190 -2.72 1.05 -0.69
CA MET A 190 -2.52 0.15 -1.81
C MET A 190 -1.55 0.75 -2.83
N LEU A 191 -0.51 0.01 -3.15
CA LEU A 191 0.42 0.31 -4.22
C LEU A 191 -0.26 0.02 -5.57
N GLN A 192 -0.18 0.95 -6.53
CA GLN A 192 -0.93 0.84 -7.78
C GLN A 192 -0.10 0.27 -8.95
N GLY A 193 1.22 0.33 -8.88
CA GLY A 193 2.11 -0.27 -9.86
C GLY A 193 2.25 -1.78 -9.69
N ARG A 194 2.91 -2.45 -10.64
CA ARG A 194 3.17 -3.90 -10.55
C ARG A 194 4.44 -4.26 -9.82
N HIS A 195 5.45 -3.40 -9.84
CA HIS A 195 6.81 -3.74 -9.45
C HIS A 195 7.36 -2.67 -8.53
N TYR A 196 7.83 -3.07 -7.36
CA TYR A 196 8.44 -2.16 -6.39
C TYR A 196 9.75 -2.71 -5.85
N ILE A 197 10.61 -1.79 -5.43
CA ILE A 197 11.74 -2.09 -4.56
C ILE A 197 11.52 -1.29 -3.28
N ASN A 198 11.57 -2.00 -2.16
CA ASN A 198 11.59 -1.44 -0.82
C ASN A 198 13.00 -1.60 -0.26
N SER A 199 13.54 -0.57 0.37
CA SER A 199 14.77 -0.68 1.13
C SER A 199 14.67 0.12 2.41
N TRP A 200 15.28 -0.38 3.46
CA TRP A 200 15.30 0.27 4.76
C TRP A 200 16.62 0.02 5.48
N LEU A 201 16.97 0.95 6.31
CA LEU A 201 18.07 0.84 7.23
C LEU A 201 17.56 1.20 8.62
N SER A 202 17.83 0.35 9.61
CA SER A 202 17.49 0.62 11.01
C SER A 202 18.79 0.72 11.80
N LEU A 203 19.16 1.93 12.16
CA LEU A 203 20.36 2.21 12.95
C LEU A 203 19.95 2.32 14.42
N GLN A 204 20.49 1.43 15.23
CA GLN A 204 20.29 1.47 16.68
C GLN A 204 21.48 2.10 17.36
N ASN A 205 21.25 3.12 18.19
CA ASN A 205 22.26 3.80 18.99
C ASN A 205 22.36 3.20 20.38
N THR A 206 23.47 3.50 21.08
CA THR A 206 23.74 3.05 22.47
C THR A 206 22.75 3.61 23.50
N ASP A 207 22.04 4.68 23.17
CA ASP A 207 20.99 5.28 24.01
C ASP A 207 19.59 4.71 23.73
N HIS A 208 19.53 3.59 22.98
CA HIS A 208 18.32 2.92 22.49
C HIS A 208 17.47 3.76 21.51
N SER A 209 17.97 4.90 21.05
CA SER A 209 17.32 5.59 19.93
C SER A 209 17.52 4.83 18.63
N THR A 210 16.51 4.88 17.77
CA THR A 210 16.55 4.22 16.46
C THR A 210 16.29 5.24 15.37
N PHE A 211 17.12 5.23 14.33
CA PHE A 211 16.95 6.02 13.12
C PHE A 211 16.74 5.11 11.93
N GLN A 212 15.61 5.28 11.23
CA GLN A 212 15.16 4.38 10.16
C GLN A 212 14.85 5.15 8.87
N PRO A 213 15.85 5.40 8.01
CA PRO A 213 15.57 5.83 6.63
C PRO A 213 15.00 4.67 5.82
N TYR A 214 14.10 5.00 4.89
CA TYR A 214 13.48 4.03 4.00
C TYR A 214 13.25 4.63 2.60
N LEU A 215 13.12 3.73 1.64
CA LEU A 215 12.81 4.02 0.25
C LEU A 215 11.79 3.00 -0.25
N VAL A 216 10.71 3.47 -0.89
CA VAL A 216 9.78 2.65 -1.68
C VAL A 216 9.80 3.19 -3.10
N MET A 217 10.24 2.38 -4.06
CA MET A 217 10.41 2.79 -5.47
C MET A 217 9.46 2.00 -6.36
N ASN A 218 8.62 2.70 -7.11
CA ASN A 218 7.81 2.10 -8.17
C ASN A 218 8.66 1.96 -9.45
N LEU A 219 8.92 0.73 -9.88
CA LEU A 219 9.70 0.46 -11.09
C LEU A 219 8.89 0.64 -12.40
N VAL A 220 7.57 0.81 -12.29
CA VAL A 220 6.68 1.00 -13.44
C VAL A 220 6.83 2.41 -14.01
N ASP A 221 6.87 3.43 -13.14
CA ASP A 221 6.90 4.84 -13.52
C ASP A 221 8.15 5.59 -13.02
N GLY A 222 8.99 4.94 -12.21
CA GLY A 222 10.22 5.49 -11.69
C GLY A 222 10.03 6.47 -10.52
N SER A 223 8.82 6.55 -9.96
CA SER A 223 8.58 7.35 -8.76
C SER A 223 9.06 6.65 -7.49
N ALA A 224 9.29 7.42 -6.45
CA ALA A 224 9.72 6.89 -5.17
C ALA A 224 9.14 7.69 -4.00
N LEU A 225 8.94 7.01 -2.89
CA LEU A 225 8.71 7.59 -1.58
C LEU A 225 9.96 7.38 -0.73
N ILE A 226 10.57 8.47 -0.30
CA ILE A 226 11.69 8.41 0.65
C ILE A 226 11.25 8.99 1.98
N GLY A 227 11.77 8.46 3.06
CA GLY A 227 11.46 9.01 4.37
C GLY A 227 12.39 8.53 5.46
N THR A 228 12.17 9.06 6.65
CA THR A 228 12.87 8.64 7.85
C THR A 228 11.89 8.54 9.01
N HIS A 229 12.21 7.66 9.91
CA HIS A 229 11.54 7.55 11.20
C HIS A 229 12.61 7.54 12.30
N TYR A 230 12.43 8.37 13.32
CA TYR A 230 13.31 8.45 14.48
C TYR A 230 12.49 8.19 15.73
N ILE A 231 12.99 7.26 16.56
CA ILE A 231 12.36 6.89 17.82
C ILE A 231 13.41 7.09 18.93
N LYS A 232 12.99 7.69 20.02
CA LYS A 232 13.86 7.88 21.20
C LYS A 232 13.09 7.61 22.50
N PRO A 233 13.51 6.59 23.29
CA PRO A 233 13.04 6.41 24.67
C PRO A 233 13.45 7.58 25.58
N VAL A 234 12.53 8.04 26.41
CA VAL A 234 12.81 9.14 27.36
C VAL A 234 13.35 8.57 28.66
N LYS A 235 14.68 8.77 28.89
CA LYS A 235 15.39 8.30 30.07
C LYS A 235 14.78 8.90 31.30
N GLY A 236 14.25 9.03 32.06
CA GLY A 236 13.73 9.72 33.27
C GLY A 236 12.29 9.35 33.61
N LEU A 237 11.60 8.73 32.69
CA LEU A 237 10.22 8.26 32.87
C LEU A 237 10.12 6.72 32.88
N GLY A 238 11.24 6.04 33.23
CA GLY A 238 11.28 4.58 33.32
C GLY A 238 11.08 3.87 32.00
N GLU A 239 11.51 4.49 30.90
CA GLU A 239 11.37 3.99 29.52
C GLU A 239 9.90 3.77 29.08
N ARG A 240 8.95 4.31 29.83
CA ARG A 240 7.54 4.22 29.51
C ARG A 240 7.07 5.24 28.47
N VAL A 241 7.93 6.17 28.12
CA VAL A 241 7.64 7.20 27.09
C VAL A 241 8.64 7.09 25.96
N GLU A 242 8.15 7.03 24.76
CA GLU A 242 8.94 7.17 23.54
C GLU A 242 8.46 8.41 22.78
N ILE A 243 9.42 9.22 22.32
CA ILE A 243 9.18 10.28 21.34
C ILE A 243 9.51 9.74 19.98
N TYR A 244 8.67 9.99 19.01
CA TYR A 244 8.95 9.66 17.61
C TYR A 244 8.74 10.88 16.71
N SER A 245 9.54 10.93 15.67
CA SER A 245 9.43 11.95 14.62
C SER A 245 9.86 11.35 13.30
N GLY A 246 9.45 11.96 12.21
CA GLY A 246 9.91 11.57 10.90
C GLY A 246 9.43 12.53 9.83
N PHE A 247 9.93 12.29 8.64
CA PHE A 247 9.43 12.93 7.43
C PHE A 247 9.38 11.94 6.28
N TYR A 248 8.58 12.25 5.28
CA TYR A 248 8.61 11.58 4.00
C TYR A 248 8.47 12.57 2.86
N SER A 249 8.99 12.21 1.70
CA SER A 249 8.85 12.99 0.48
C SER A 249 8.60 12.07 -0.71
N ALA A 250 7.65 12.47 -1.54
CA ALA A 250 7.38 11.81 -2.81
C ALA A 250 8.28 12.40 -3.90
N LEU A 251 8.94 11.52 -4.66
CA LEU A 251 9.81 11.85 -5.78
C LEU A 251 9.22 11.24 -7.05
N GLY A 252 9.19 11.99 -8.13
CA GLY A 252 8.73 11.49 -9.42
C GLY A 252 8.22 12.57 -10.33
N HIS A 253 7.79 12.16 -11.51
CA HIS A 253 7.13 13.05 -12.47
C HIS A 253 5.70 13.35 -12.01
N ARG A 254 5.11 14.48 -12.44
CA ARG A 254 3.75 14.91 -12.03
C ARG A 254 2.66 13.85 -12.23
N ASP A 255 2.84 12.95 -13.20
CA ASP A 255 1.87 11.91 -13.54
C ASP A 255 2.26 10.55 -12.93
N SER A 256 3.25 10.51 -12.05
CA SER A 256 3.68 9.29 -11.40
C SER A 256 2.84 8.99 -10.14
N GLU A 257 2.83 7.72 -9.74
CA GLU A 257 2.01 7.24 -8.64
C GLU A 257 2.20 8.08 -7.37
N PHE A 258 3.44 8.17 -6.88
CA PHE A 258 3.70 8.87 -5.62
C PHE A 258 3.49 10.39 -5.71
N ALA A 259 3.65 11.00 -6.88
CA ALA A 259 3.34 12.42 -7.07
C ALA A 259 1.82 12.71 -7.09
N LEU A 260 0.98 11.71 -7.43
CA LEU A 260 -0.48 11.84 -7.46
C LEU A 260 -1.15 11.58 -6.11
N PHE A 261 -0.43 11.07 -5.11
CA PHE A 261 -0.98 10.86 -3.75
C PHE A 261 -1.29 12.17 -3.00
N GLY A 262 -0.99 13.33 -3.60
CA GLY A 262 -1.40 14.64 -3.10
C GLY A 262 -0.45 15.27 -2.08
N GLU A 263 0.28 14.50 -1.31
CA GLU A 263 1.24 14.98 -0.31
C GLU A 263 2.67 14.70 -0.76
N THR A 264 3.34 15.72 -1.26
CA THR A 264 4.75 15.60 -1.70
C THR A 264 5.75 15.61 -0.55
N LEU A 265 5.34 16.12 0.60
CA LEU A 265 6.15 16.18 1.81
C LEU A 265 5.25 16.07 3.05
N GLY A 266 5.57 15.16 3.94
CA GLY A 266 4.95 15.04 5.25
C GLY A 266 5.99 15.07 6.36
N ILE A 267 5.66 15.73 7.46
CA ILE A 267 6.45 15.76 8.69
C ILE A 267 5.51 15.39 9.84
N TYR A 268 5.97 14.53 10.72
CA TYR A 268 5.20 14.12 11.89
C TYR A 268 6.06 14.04 13.13
N VAL A 269 5.44 14.33 14.28
CA VAL A 269 6.03 14.20 15.62
C VAL A 269 4.94 13.67 16.56
N GLY A 270 5.32 12.82 17.47
CA GLY A 270 4.40 12.28 18.46
C GLY A 270 5.12 11.60 19.63
N PHE A 271 4.33 11.05 20.52
CA PHE A 271 4.85 10.25 21.63
C PHE A 271 3.95 9.03 21.87
N LYS A 272 4.53 7.98 22.44
CA LYS A 272 3.83 6.80 22.95
C LYS A 272 4.06 6.70 24.45
N TYR A 273 3.03 6.33 25.16
CA TYR A 273 3.10 6.03 26.60
C TYR A 273 2.68 4.58 26.81
N TYR A 274 3.54 3.82 27.50
CA TYR A 274 3.28 2.42 27.84
C TYR A 274 2.76 2.33 29.28
N LEU A 275 1.55 1.79 29.44
CA LEU A 275 0.87 1.60 30.72
C LEU A 275 1.42 0.41 31.49
#